data_3de966b70dcdb3120eea59233a02a338
#
_entry.id   3de966b70dcdb3120eea59233a02a338
#
_cell.length_a   1.000
_cell.length_b   1.000
_cell.length_c   1.000
_cell.angle_alpha   90.00
_cell.angle_beta   90.00
_cell.angle_gamma   90.00
#
_symmetry.space_group_name_H-M   'P 1'
#
loop_
_entity.id
_entity.type
_entity.pdbx_description
1 polymer ?
#
loop_
_entity_poly.entity_id
_entity_poly.type
_entity_poly.pdbx_seq_one_letter_code
_entity_poly.pdbx_strand_id
1 'polypeptide(L)'
;MRIVVCVKQVPDTTNVRINPKTTTLMREGVESIVNPFDEYALEEALRLKDRAGAHVTVVSMGPPQAMAVLREALARGADDAFLVSSRAFGGADTLATSYTLAMAIRKACGGKTPDLVLFGKQAIDGDTAQVGPGVSEFLGVPLITYVKEITMGRGAGAPEPPSFAVTTIMDDGEHVIEGRFPAVMTVLKEAATPRFAPLAGAMRAAKSEITVLDEKAIDADPIRIGLKGSPTKVVTIFPPPVKGGGEKVDARGDAAAGAKAIAKFLAEKGLVK
;
A
#
# COMPACT_ATOMS: atom_id res chain seq x y z
N MET A 1 -20.97 3.59 8.08
CA MET A 1 -19.92 3.59 7.03
C MET A 1 -18.99 2.42 7.26
N ARG A 2 -18.69 1.64 6.23
CA ARG A 2 -17.73 0.53 6.28
C ARG A 2 -16.50 0.86 5.43
N ILE A 3 -15.34 0.83 6.06
CA ILE A 3 -14.05 1.10 5.43
C ILE A 3 -13.26 -0.20 5.41
N VAL A 4 -12.68 -0.54 4.27
CA VAL A 4 -11.71 -1.64 4.17
C VAL A 4 -10.33 -1.05 3.91
N VAL A 5 -9.33 -1.50 4.65
CA VAL A 5 -7.93 -1.12 4.43
C VAL A 5 -7.16 -2.37 4.01
N CYS A 6 -6.51 -2.31 2.87
CA CYS A 6 -5.60 -3.37 2.45
C CYS A 6 -4.19 -3.04 2.94
N VAL A 7 -3.59 -3.97 3.70
CA VAL A 7 -2.22 -3.85 4.20
C VAL A 7 -1.37 -5.01 3.71
N LYS A 8 -0.10 -4.76 3.46
CA LYS A 8 0.85 -5.77 3.02
C LYS A 8 1.97 -5.95 4.02
N GLN A 9 2.33 -7.19 4.28
CA GLN A 9 3.60 -7.51 4.93
C GLN A 9 4.72 -7.42 3.90
N VAL A 10 5.76 -6.65 4.21
CA VAL A 10 6.95 -6.49 3.36
C VAL A 10 8.21 -6.75 4.17
N PRO A 11 9.31 -7.18 3.53
CA PRO A 11 10.61 -7.22 4.20
C PRO A 11 11.04 -5.82 4.62
N ASP A 12 11.63 -5.67 5.82
CA ASP A 12 12.28 -4.42 6.21
C ASP A 12 13.54 -4.20 5.37
N THR A 13 13.41 -3.40 4.31
CA THR A 13 14.51 -3.12 3.37
C THR A 13 15.61 -2.26 3.97
N THR A 14 15.39 -1.65 5.13
CA THR A 14 16.43 -0.86 5.84
C THR A 14 17.50 -1.76 6.47
N ASN A 15 17.15 -3.01 6.78
CA ASN A 15 18.01 -4.00 7.43
C ASN A 15 18.49 -5.13 6.51
N VAL A 16 18.45 -4.93 5.19
CA VAL A 16 18.85 -5.95 4.24
C VAL A 16 20.34 -6.25 4.33
N ARG A 17 20.70 -7.50 4.67
CA ARG A 17 22.08 -7.99 4.67
C ARG A 17 22.39 -8.66 3.34
N ILE A 18 23.53 -8.29 2.78
CA ILE A 18 24.09 -8.98 1.59
C ILE A 18 24.93 -10.16 2.08
N ASN A 19 24.68 -11.34 1.53
CA ASN A 19 25.54 -12.49 1.78
C ASN A 19 26.92 -12.23 1.14
N PRO A 20 28.02 -12.13 1.91
CA PRO A 20 29.32 -11.77 1.37
C PRO A 20 29.90 -12.83 0.45
N LYS A 21 29.40 -14.08 0.49
CA LYS A 21 29.88 -15.18 -0.35
C LYS A 21 29.14 -15.28 -1.68
N THR A 22 27.84 -14.99 -1.70
CA THR A 22 26.99 -15.15 -2.90
C THR A 22 26.59 -13.82 -3.52
N THR A 23 26.92 -12.68 -2.86
CA THR A 23 26.52 -11.31 -3.25
C THR A 23 25.00 -11.16 -3.46
N THR A 24 24.20 -12.08 -2.91
CA THR A 24 22.75 -12.06 -2.97
C THR A 24 22.16 -11.52 -1.67
N LEU A 25 20.97 -10.92 -1.78
CA LEU A 25 20.18 -10.49 -0.64
C LEU A 25 19.84 -11.68 0.26
N MET A 26 20.29 -11.63 1.53
CA MET A 26 19.88 -12.59 2.55
C MET A 26 18.44 -12.23 2.97
N ARG A 27 17.47 -12.99 2.48
CA ARG A 27 16.06 -12.85 2.89
C ARG A 27 15.77 -13.61 4.19
N GLU A 28 16.57 -14.58 4.54
CA GLU A 28 16.46 -15.29 5.82
C GLU A 28 16.95 -14.39 6.95
N GLY A 29 16.07 -14.15 7.93
CA GLY A 29 16.34 -13.30 9.09
C GLY A 29 16.07 -11.80 8.87
N VAL A 30 15.51 -11.38 7.73
CA VAL A 30 15.00 -10.03 7.56
C VAL A 30 13.64 -9.94 8.27
N GLU A 31 13.53 -9.02 9.22
CA GLU A 31 12.28 -8.72 9.88
C GLU A 31 11.24 -8.25 8.85
N SER A 32 10.01 -8.68 9.03
CA SER A 32 8.91 -8.26 8.16
C SER A 32 8.06 -7.24 8.89
N ILE A 33 7.73 -6.16 8.21
CA ILE A 33 6.98 -5.02 8.74
C ILE A 33 5.69 -4.80 7.97
N VAL A 34 4.80 -3.98 8.50
CA VAL A 34 3.70 -3.39 7.72
C VAL A 34 4.32 -2.52 6.63
N ASN A 35 3.82 -2.62 5.39
CA ASN A 35 4.25 -1.72 4.34
C ASN A 35 4.07 -0.26 4.77
N PRO A 36 5.13 0.57 4.78
CA PRO A 36 5.06 1.94 5.32
C PRO A 36 3.95 2.80 4.70
N PHE A 37 3.66 2.65 3.41
CA PHE A 37 2.55 3.39 2.80
C PHE A 37 1.18 2.96 3.30
N ASP A 38 1.01 1.69 3.68
CA ASP A 38 -0.27 1.18 4.19
C ASP A 38 -0.55 1.66 5.61
N GLU A 39 0.48 2.04 6.37
CA GLU A 39 0.31 2.64 7.69
C GLU A 39 -0.46 3.98 7.64
N TYR A 40 -0.21 4.79 6.60
CA TYR A 40 -0.93 6.05 6.38
C TYR A 40 -2.39 5.81 5.98
N ALA A 41 -2.63 4.81 5.13
CA ALA A 41 -3.98 4.41 4.75
C ALA A 41 -4.78 3.88 5.96
N LEU A 42 -4.14 3.08 6.82
CA LEU A 42 -4.74 2.60 8.05
C LEU A 42 -5.06 3.76 8.99
N GLU A 43 -4.14 4.70 9.18
CA GLU A 43 -4.36 5.86 10.05
C GLU A 43 -5.51 6.73 9.55
N GLU A 44 -5.63 6.99 8.23
CA GLU A 44 -6.76 7.73 7.69
C GLU A 44 -8.09 7.01 7.94
N ALA A 45 -8.14 5.68 7.80
CA ALA A 45 -9.33 4.90 8.16
C ALA A 45 -9.69 5.04 9.63
N LEU A 46 -8.69 4.97 10.52
CA LEU A 46 -8.90 5.11 11.96
C LEU A 46 -9.33 6.53 12.35
N ARG A 47 -8.80 7.56 11.68
CA ARG A 47 -9.27 8.96 11.87
C ARG A 47 -10.72 9.14 11.43
N LEU A 48 -11.13 8.51 10.32
CA LEU A 48 -12.53 8.50 9.89
C LEU A 48 -13.42 7.72 10.87
N LYS A 49 -12.92 6.63 11.44
CA LYS A 49 -13.60 5.91 12.52
C LYS A 49 -13.81 6.79 13.74
N ASP A 50 -12.77 7.49 14.20
CA ASP A 50 -12.83 8.37 15.37
C ASP A 50 -13.81 9.53 15.17
N ARG A 51 -13.88 10.09 13.95
CA ARG A 51 -14.72 11.24 13.62
C ARG A 51 -16.17 10.88 13.31
N ALA A 52 -16.40 9.79 12.61
CA ALA A 52 -17.70 9.43 12.02
C ALA A 52 -18.25 8.08 12.47
N GLY A 53 -17.60 7.37 13.39
CA GLY A 53 -18.02 6.05 13.86
C GLY A 53 -17.95 4.98 12.76
N ALA A 54 -17.03 5.10 11.81
CA ALA A 54 -16.86 4.11 10.76
C ALA A 54 -16.38 2.78 11.32
N HIS A 55 -16.79 1.68 10.69
CA HIS A 55 -16.28 0.33 10.97
C HIS A 55 -15.10 0.04 10.05
N VAL A 56 -13.93 -0.29 10.61
CA VAL A 56 -12.68 -0.48 9.88
C VAL A 56 -12.32 -1.97 9.85
N THR A 57 -12.35 -2.55 8.67
CA THR A 57 -11.93 -3.92 8.38
C THR A 57 -10.57 -3.91 7.68
N VAL A 58 -9.61 -4.71 8.13
CA VAL A 58 -8.29 -4.81 7.50
C VAL A 58 -8.15 -6.13 6.77
N VAL A 59 -7.63 -6.09 5.55
CA VAL A 59 -7.40 -7.26 4.69
C VAL A 59 -5.92 -7.32 4.29
N SER A 60 -5.31 -8.49 4.42
CA SER A 60 -3.96 -8.74 3.91
C SER A 60 -3.94 -10.02 3.09
N MET A 61 -3.31 -9.99 1.91
CA MET A 61 -3.05 -11.19 1.11
C MET A 61 -1.59 -11.58 1.25
N GLY A 62 -1.36 -12.79 1.74
CA GLY A 62 0.00 -13.27 1.97
C GLY A 62 0.08 -14.65 2.60
N PRO A 63 1.29 -15.10 2.91
CA PRO A 63 1.51 -16.34 3.64
C PRO A 63 1.03 -16.19 5.10
N PRO A 64 0.93 -17.30 5.87
CA PRO A 64 0.44 -17.25 7.27
C PRO A 64 1.15 -16.23 8.17
N GLN A 65 2.42 -15.93 7.89
CA GLN A 65 3.19 -14.93 8.64
C GLN A 65 2.60 -13.50 8.53
N ALA A 66 1.88 -13.19 7.46
CA ALA A 66 1.19 -11.91 7.29
C ALA A 66 0.09 -11.64 8.34
N MET A 67 -0.24 -12.64 9.15
CA MET A 67 -1.09 -12.46 10.33
C MET A 67 -0.53 -11.42 11.31
N ALA A 68 0.79 -11.23 11.34
CA ALA A 68 1.45 -10.26 12.21
C ALA A 68 1.02 -8.82 11.92
N VAL A 69 0.98 -8.41 10.65
CA VAL A 69 0.57 -7.04 10.27
C VAL A 69 -0.92 -6.79 10.50
N LEU A 70 -1.75 -7.81 10.38
CA LEU A 70 -3.17 -7.73 10.73
C LEU A 70 -3.37 -7.55 12.24
N ARG A 71 -2.57 -8.25 13.04
CA ARG A 71 -2.60 -8.12 14.49
C ARG A 71 -2.16 -6.74 14.95
N GLU A 72 -1.17 -6.16 14.27
CA GLU A 72 -0.75 -4.79 14.49
C GLU A 72 -1.86 -3.78 14.13
N ALA A 73 -2.54 -3.95 13.01
CA ALA A 73 -3.66 -3.09 12.62
C ALA A 73 -4.82 -3.15 13.62
N LEU A 74 -5.15 -4.35 14.12
CA LEU A 74 -6.13 -4.53 15.21
C LEU A 74 -5.69 -3.82 16.49
N ALA A 75 -4.40 -3.88 16.84
CA ALA A 75 -3.85 -3.22 18.02
C ALA A 75 -3.95 -1.70 17.91
N ARG A 76 -3.79 -1.13 16.72
CA ARG A 76 -3.95 0.31 16.44
C ARG A 76 -5.40 0.77 16.45
N GLY A 77 -6.39 -0.13 16.27
CA GLY A 77 -7.80 0.23 16.41
C GLY A 77 -8.75 -0.29 15.33
N ALA A 78 -8.31 -1.12 14.40
CA ALA A 78 -9.20 -1.79 13.47
C ALA A 78 -10.18 -2.71 14.21
N ASP A 79 -11.36 -2.95 13.62
CA ASP A 79 -12.44 -3.75 14.21
C ASP A 79 -12.30 -5.23 13.84
N ASP A 80 -12.10 -5.52 12.55
CA ASP A 80 -11.99 -6.86 12.00
C ASP A 80 -10.73 -7.00 11.15
N ALA A 81 -10.23 -8.24 11.03
CA ALA A 81 -9.08 -8.56 10.22
C ALA A 81 -9.27 -9.87 9.45
N PHE A 82 -8.89 -9.87 8.17
CA PHE A 82 -8.98 -11.03 7.29
C PHE A 82 -7.63 -11.29 6.62
N LEU A 83 -7.15 -12.53 6.76
CA LEU A 83 -5.97 -13.01 6.04
C LEU A 83 -6.42 -13.80 4.81
N VAL A 84 -6.05 -13.34 3.63
CA VAL A 84 -6.26 -14.03 2.36
C VAL A 84 -5.04 -14.89 2.08
N SER A 85 -5.15 -16.19 2.38
CA SER A 85 -3.99 -17.08 2.36
C SER A 85 -4.33 -18.47 1.83
N SER A 86 -3.68 -18.84 0.74
CA SER A 86 -3.70 -20.17 0.15
C SER A 86 -2.47 -20.36 -0.72
N ARG A 87 -2.04 -21.60 -0.91
CA ARG A 87 -1.01 -21.94 -1.91
C ARG A 87 -1.44 -21.59 -3.32
N ALA A 88 -2.74 -21.60 -3.60
CA ALA A 88 -3.31 -21.25 -4.90
C ALA A 88 -3.05 -19.78 -5.29
N PHE A 89 -2.81 -18.90 -4.33
CA PHE A 89 -2.49 -17.49 -4.58
C PHE A 89 -1.00 -17.23 -4.83
N GLY A 90 -0.15 -18.23 -4.64
CA GLY A 90 1.30 -18.09 -4.79
C GLY A 90 1.72 -17.65 -6.18
N GLY A 91 2.68 -16.71 -6.24
CA GLY A 91 3.23 -16.19 -7.49
C GLY A 91 2.29 -15.25 -8.28
N ALA A 92 1.20 -14.78 -7.65
CA ALA A 92 0.30 -13.80 -8.25
C ALA A 92 1.05 -12.50 -8.60
N ASP A 93 0.82 -12.00 -9.82
CA ASP A 93 1.18 -10.64 -10.20
C ASP A 93 0.13 -9.62 -9.71
N THR A 94 0.24 -8.38 -10.12
CA THR A 94 -0.68 -7.32 -9.69
C THR A 94 -2.12 -7.54 -10.16
N LEU A 95 -2.34 -8.15 -11.33
CA LEU A 95 -3.68 -8.44 -11.85
C LEU A 95 -4.36 -9.53 -11.03
N ALA A 96 -3.70 -10.69 -10.86
CA ALA A 96 -4.23 -11.79 -10.07
C ALA A 96 -4.40 -11.41 -8.58
N THR A 97 -3.49 -10.60 -8.03
CA THR A 97 -3.60 -10.04 -6.68
C THR A 97 -4.83 -9.14 -6.54
N SER A 98 -5.04 -8.23 -7.50
CA SER A 98 -6.18 -7.29 -7.46
C SER A 98 -7.52 -8.03 -7.54
N TYR A 99 -7.62 -9.03 -8.42
CA TYR A 99 -8.80 -9.89 -8.49
C TYR A 99 -9.06 -10.61 -7.16
N THR A 100 -8.05 -11.25 -6.60
CA THR A 100 -8.15 -12.01 -5.36
C THR A 100 -8.59 -11.11 -4.19
N LEU A 101 -7.98 -9.92 -4.08
CA LEU A 101 -8.34 -8.94 -3.04
C LEU A 101 -9.77 -8.41 -3.23
N ALA A 102 -10.21 -8.14 -4.46
CA ALA A 102 -11.58 -7.69 -4.70
C ALA A 102 -12.62 -8.73 -4.27
N MET A 103 -12.37 -10.03 -4.54
CA MET A 103 -13.23 -11.12 -4.08
C MET A 103 -13.20 -11.23 -2.56
N ALA A 104 -12.03 -11.13 -1.94
CA ALA A 104 -11.89 -11.15 -0.48
C ALA A 104 -12.59 -9.97 0.21
N ILE A 105 -12.48 -8.77 -0.35
CA ILE A 105 -13.16 -7.56 0.15
C ILE A 105 -14.68 -7.75 0.12
N ARG A 106 -15.23 -8.24 -0.99
CA ARG A 106 -16.66 -8.57 -1.07
C ARG A 106 -17.06 -9.58 0.00
N LYS A 107 -16.26 -10.64 0.18
CA LYS A 107 -16.53 -11.66 1.20
C LYS A 107 -16.49 -11.10 2.61
N ALA A 108 -15.47 -10.33 2.95
CA ALA A 108 -15.32 -9.67 4.26
C ALA A 108 -16.47 -8.68 4.55
N CYS A 109 -17.08 -8.14 3.51
CA CYS A 109 -18.25 -7.24 3.60
C CYS A 109 -19.60 -7.93 3.47
N GLY A 110 -19.65 -9.26 3.57
CA GLY A 110 -20.91 -10.03 3.49
C GLY A 110 -21.56 -9.97 2.10
N GLY A 111 -20.78 -9.95 1.04
CA GLY A 111 -21.22 -9.86 -0.37
C GLY A 111 -21.53 -8.45 -0.85
N LYS A 112 -21.36 -7.44 -0.01
CA LYS A 112 -21.60 -6.02 -0.37
C LYS A 112 -20.31 -5.29 -0.71
N THR A 113 -20.40 -4.26 -1.52
CA THR A 113 -19.30 -3.31 -1.71
C THR A 113 -19.16 -2.42 -0.47
N PRO A 114 -17.96 -2.26 0.11
CA PRO A 114 -17.75 -1.30 1.20
C PRO A 114 -17.90 0.15 0.71
N ASP A 115 -18.16 1.08 1.61
CA ASP A 115 -18.25 2.49 1.27
C ASP A 115 -16.89 3.04 0.79
N LEU A 116 -15.81 2.62 1.43
CA LEU A 116 -14.46 3.08 1.10
C LEU A 116 -13.45 1.93 1.20
N VAL A 117 -12.59 1.83 0.19
CA VAL A 117 -11.41 0.95 0.25
C VAL A 117 -10.16 1.82 0.19
N LEU A 118 -9.27 1.65 1.16
CA LEU A 118 -8.01 2.39 1.24
C LEU A 118 -6.81 1.46 1.02
N PHE A 119 -5.86 1.94 0.25
CA PHE A 119 -4.54 1.36 0.04
C PHE A 119 -3.47 2.41 0.33
N GLY A 120 -2.30 1.99 0.72
CA GLY A 120 -1.12 2.85 0.56
C GLY A 120 -0.83 3.09 -0.92
N LYS A 121 -0.13 4.16 -1.25
CA LYS A 121 0.27 4.49 -2.62
C LYS A 121 0.84 3.27 -3.36
N GLN A 122 1.73 2.52 -2.72
CA GLN A 122 2.44 1.38 -3.29
C GLN A 122 3.05 0.50 -2.20
N ALA A 123 3.52 -0.70 -2.55
CA ALA A 123 4.31 -1.53 -1.66
C ALA A 123 5.80 -1.34 -1.96
N ILE A 124 6.64 -1.20 -0.92
CA ILE A 124 8.08 -0.91 -1.07
C ILE A 124 8.90 -2.07 -1.66
N ASP A 125 8.35 -3.28 -1.67
CA ASP A 125 9.02 -4.47 -2.20
C ASP A 125 8.77 -4.71 -3.70
N GLY A 126 7.63 -4.25 -4.23
CA GLY A 126 7.25 -4.44 -5.63
C GLY A 126 7.15 -3.14 -6.43
N ASP A 127 6.92 -2.03 -5.77
CA ASP A 127 6.96 -0.65 -6.28
C ASP A 127 6.06 -0.36 -7.51
N THR A 128 4.98 -1.13 -7.68
CA THR A 128 4.14 -1.08 -8.88
C THR A 128 2.99 -0.07 -8.83
N ALA A 129 2.48 0.26 -7.64
CA ALA A 129 1.31 1.11 -7.41
C ALA A 129 0.02 0.68 -8.16
N GLN A 130 -0.10 -0.60 -8.58
CA GLN A 130 -1.16 -1.08 -9.48
C GLN A 130 -2.31 -1.78 -8.77
N VAL A 131 -2.10 -2.29 -7.54
CA VAL A 131 -3.11 -3.15 -6.89
C VAL A 131 -4.36 -2.37 -6.49
N GLY A 132 -4.22 -1.17 -5.93
CA GLY A 132 -5.37 -0.31 -5.61
C GLY A 132 -6.23 0.00 -6.84
N PRO A 133 -5.64 0.52 -7.94
CA PRO A 133 -6.33 0.70 -9.22
C PRO A 133 -7.01 -0.57 -9.74
N GLY A 134 -6.31 -1.71 -9.73
CA GLY A 134 -6.89 -2.98 -10.17
C GLY A 134 -8.07 -3.44 -9.31
N VAL A 135 -8.03 -3.23 -8.01
CA VAL A 135 -9.17 -3.55 -7.11
C VAL A 135 -10.37 -2.66 -7.40
N SER A 136 -10.14 -1.36 -7.68
CA SER A 136 -11.21 -0.43 -8.08
C SER A 136 -11.95 -0.95 -9.31
N GLU A 137 -11.22 -1.38 -10.35
CA GLU A 137 -11.79 -1.95 -11.57
C GLU A 137 -12.61 -3.22 -11.28
N PHE A 138 -12.08 -4.17 -10.49
CA PHE A 138 -12.80 -5.40 -10.15
C PHE A 138 -14.01 -5.17 -9.24
N LEU A 139 -14.00 -4.14 -8.42
CA LEU A 139 -15.16 -3.76 -7.61
C LEU A 139 -16.20 -2.96 -8.41
N GLY A 140 -15.80 -2.32 -9.50
CA GLY A 140 -16.63 -1.46 -10.33
C GLY A 140 -16.95 -0.14 -9.64
N VAL A 141 -15.98 0.45 -8.93
CA VAL A 141 -16.15 1.70 -8.17
C VAL A 141 -15.10 2.72 -8.57
N PRO A 142 -15.37 4.04 -8.41
CA PRO A 142 -14.41 5.09 -8.72
C PRO A 142 -13.08 4.94 -7.98
N LEU A 143 -11.99 5.33 -8.66
CA LEU A 143 -10.65 5.38 -8.11
C LEU A 143 -10.19 6.82 -7.94
N ILE A 144 -9.56 7.12 -6.79
CA ILE A 144 -8.84 8.37 -6.57
C ILE A 144 -7.45 8.03 -6.04
N THR A 145 -6.42 8.49 -6.75
CA THR A 145 -5.03 8.20 -6.40
C THR A 145 -4.33 9.37 -5.74
N TYR A 146 -3.23 9.08 -5.03
CA TYR A 146 -2.34 10.08 -4.42
C TYR A 146 -3.03 11.01 -3.44
N VAL A 147 -3.93 10.46 -2.63
CA VAL A 147 -4.72 11.20 -1.65
C VAL A 147 -3.84 11.68 -0.49
N LYS A 148 -3.88 13.00 -0.25
CA LYS A 148 -3.21 13.69 0.86
C LYS A 148 -4.18 13.97 2.02
N GLU A 149 -5.47 14.17 1.73
CA GLU A 149 -6.45 14.51 2.76
C GLU A 149 -7.84 14.02 2.34
N ILE A 150 -8.58 13.49 3.30
CA ILE A 150 -9.98 13.07 3.11
C ILE A 150 -10.87 13.87 4.07
N THR A 151 -11.76 14.66 3.49
CA THR A 151 -12.78 15.39 4.23
C THR A 151 -14.14 14.78 3.93
N MET A 152 -14.85 14.39 4.99
CA MET A 152 -16.23 13.92 4.89
C MET A 152 -17.15 15.11 4.76
N GLY A 153 -17.83 15.23 3.62
CA GLY A 153 -18.82 16.26 3.37
C GLY A 153 -20.22 15.79 3.76
N ARG A 154 -20.92 16.62 4.54
CA ARG A 154 -22.38 16.68 4.41
C ARG A 154 -22.61 17.80 3.40
N GLY A 155 -22.97 17.46 2.18
CA GLY A 155 -23.46 18.48 1.27
C GLY A 155 -24.59 19.22 1.96
N ALA A 156 -24.47 20.53 2.14
CA ALA A 156 -25.49 21.36 2.78
C ALA A 156 -26.83 21.14 2.04
N GLY A 157 -27.78 20.47 2.68
CA GLY A 157 -29.11 20.23 2.16
C GLY A 157 -29.32 19.09 1.17
N ALA A 158 -28.33 18.21 0.95
CA ALA A 158 -28.50 17.06 0.09
C ALA A 158 -29.01 15.83 0.86
N PRO A 159 -30.04 15.12 0.35
CA PRO A 159 -30.37 13.79 0.81
C PRO A 159 -29.25 12.82 0.40
N GLU A 160 -28.90 11.91 1.32
CA GLU A 160 -27.99 10.78 1.14
C GLU A 160 -27.77 10.33 -0.32
N PRO A 161 -26.52 9.94 -0.74
CA PRO A 161 -25.51 9.30 0.05
C PRO A 161 -24.39 10.24 0.53
N PRO A 162 -23.60 9.83 1.57
CA PRO A 162 -22.50 10.62 2.09
C PRO A 162 -21.48 10.94 0.99
N SER A 163 -21.09 12.20 0.92
CA SER A 163 -20.09 12.71 -0.01
C SER A 163 -18.74 12.90 0.65
N PHE A 164 -17.70 13.05 -0.16
CA PHE A 164 -16.36 13.40 0.29
C PHE A 164 -15.76 14.49 -0.58
N ALA A 165 -14.81 15.22 -0.03
CA ALA A 165 -13.84 15.99 -0.76
C ALA A 165 -12.46 15.47 -0.41
N VAL A 166 -11.62 15.22 -1.40
CA VAL A 166 -10.23 14.75 -1.20
C VAL A 166 -9.26 15.70 -1.87
N THR A 167 -8.14 15.97 -1.21
CA THR A 167 -7.01 16.65 -1.82
C THR A 167 -6.02 15.62 -2.30
N THR A 168 -5.63 15.67 -3.57
CA THR A 168 -4.61 14.80 -4.19
C THR A 168 -3.40 15.62 -4.59
N ILE A 169 -2.22 14.99 -4.65
CA ILE A 169 -0.99 15.60 -5.14
C ILE A 169 -0.65 15.00 -6.49
N MET A 170 -0.66 15.82 -7.53
CA MET A 170 -0.28 15.45 -8.90
C MET A 170 0.97 16.23 -9.33
N ASP A 171 1.52 15.90 -10.51
CA ASP A 171 2.74 16.54 -11.02
C ASP A 171 2.57 18.06 -11.28
N ASP A 172 1.36 18.49 -11.56
CA ASP A 172 0.97 19.88 -11.82
C ASP A 172 0.46 20.63 -10.58
N GLY A 173 0.34 19.95 -9.43
CA GLY A 173 -0.08 20.55 -8.17
C GLY A 173 -1.09 19.76 -7.38
N GLU A 174 -1.75 20.44 -6.45
CA GLU A 174 -2.81 19.86 -5.63
C GLU A 174 -4.17 20.02 -6.30
N HIS A 175 -4.95 18.94 -6.31
CA HIS A 175 -6.31 18.93 -6.86
C HIS A 175 -7.30 18.59 -5.76
N VAL A 176 -8.42 19.29 -5.72
CA VAL A 176 -9.55 18.94 -4.87
C VAL A 176 -10.61 18.23 -5.71
N ILE A 177 -10.91 16.98 -5.33
CA ILE A 177 -11.88 16.13 -6.00
C ILE A 177 -13.06 15.89 -5.07
N GLU A 178 -14.25 16.27 -5.51
CA GLU A 178 -15.48 15.94 -4.81
C GLU A 178 -16.15 14.71 -5.40
N GLY A 179 -16.71 13.88 -4.54
CA GLY A 179 -17.33 12.63 -4.99
C GLY A 179 -18.30 12.05 -3.98
N ARG A 180 -18.83 10.88 -4.34
CA ARG A 180 -19.73 10.08 -3.50
C ARG A 180 -19.18 8.67 -3.32
N PHE A 181 -19.49 8.08 -2.19
CA PHE A 181 -19.19 6.67 -1.96
C PHE A 181 -20.12 5.76 -2.78
N PRO A 182 -19.67 4.54 -3.16
CA PRO A 182 -18.40 3.92 -2.81
C PRO A 182 -17.20 4.44 -3.64
N ALA A 183 -15.98 4.30 -3.09
CA ALA A 183 -14.74 4.65 -3.79
C ALA A 183 -13.56 3.79 -3.32
N VAL A 184 -12.53 3.68 -4.17
CA VAL A 184 -11.19 3.19 -3.81
C VAL A 184 -10.23 4.38 -3.82
N MET A 185 -9.36 4.47 -2.82
CA MET A 185 -8.37 5.55 -2.73
C MET A 185 -6.99 4.99 -2.41
N THR A 186 -5.95 5.57 -3.03
CA THR A 186 -4.55 5.31 -2.65
C THR A 186 -3.98 6.51 -1.91
N VAL A 187 -3.42 6.27 -0.73
CA VAL A 187 -3.06 7.31 0.27
C VAL A 187 -1.56 7.55 0.26
N LEU A 188 -1.18 8.82 0.32
CA LEU A 188 0.19 9.30 0.43
C LEU A 188 0.63 9.39 1.90
N LYS A 189 1.94 9.46 2.11
CA LYS A 189 2.54 9.67 3.45
C LYS A 189 2.16 11.01 4.08
N GLU A 190 1.84 11.99 3.26
CA GLU A 190 1.42 13.34 3.66
C GLU A 190 0.04 13.37 4.31
N ALA A 191 -0.76 12.29 4.18
CA ALA A 191 -2.14 12.25 4.66
C ALA A 191 -2.25 12.26 6.18
N ALA A 192 -1.38 11.50 6.86
CA ALA A 192 -1.50 11.31 8.31
C ALA A 192 -0.16 11.01 8.96
N THR A 193 -0.12 11.12 10.27
CA THR A 193 0.95 10.56 11.11
C THR A 193 0.40 9.31 11.78
N PRO A 194 0.92 8.11 11.47
CA PRO A 194 0.43 6.86 12.06
C PRO A 194 0.53 6.86 13.57
N ARG A 195 -0.57 6.45 14.24
CA ARG A 195 -0.60 6.29 15.70
C ARG A 195 0.14 5.03 16.14
N PHE A 196 0.69 5.07 17.36
CA PHE A 196 1.16 3.86 18.02
C PHE A 196 0.00 3.06 18.58
N ALA A 197 0.17 1.73 18.63
CA ALA A 197 -0.79 0.85 19.29
C ALA A 197 -0.78 1.10 20.81
N PRO A 198 -1.90 1.45 21.44
CA PRO A 198 -1.97 1.56 22.90
C PRO A 198 -1.92 0.16 23.52
N LEU A 199 -1.47 0.05 24.77
CA LEU A 199 -1.38 -1.23 25.49
C LEU A 199 -2.72 -1.98 25.51
N ALA A 200 -3.81 -1.28 25.77
CA ALA A 200 -5.17 -1.86 25.73
C ALA A 200 -5.52 -2.40 24.34
N GLY A 201 -5.09 -1.71 23.27
CA GLY A 201 -5.25 -2.18 21.89
C GLY A 201 -4.45 -3.46 21.61
N ALA A 202 -3.20 -3.51 22.04
CA ALA A 202 -2.36 -4.71 21.93
C ALA A 202 -2.96 -5.92 22.67
N MET A 203 -3.46 -5.72 23.88
CA MET A 203 -4.15 -6.76 24.67
C MET A 203 -5.43 -7.26 23.99
N ARG A 204 -6.21 -6.36 23.39
CA ARG A 204 -7.40 -6.71 22.61
C ARG A 204 -7.00 -7.51 21.38
N ALA A 205 -6.06 -7.00 20.59
CA ALA A 205 -5.60 -7.64 19.36
C ALA A 205 -5.04 -9.06 19.59
N ALA A 206 -4.37 -9.30 20.73
CA ALA A 206 -3.88 -10.62 21.09
C ALA A 206 -4.99 -11.67 21.22
N LYS A 207 -6.21 -11.24 21.60
CA LYS A 207 -7.39 -12.09 21.79
C LYS A 207 -8.34 -12.09 20.60
N SER A 208 -8.17 -11.13 19.67
CA SER A 208 -9.04 -11.00 18.50
C SER A 208 -8.82 -12.17 17.54
N GLU A 209 -9.90 -12.67 16.98
CA GLU A 209 -9.86 -13.64 15.89
C GLU A 209 -9.47 -12.95 14.59
N ILE A 210 -8.61 -13.60 13.80
CA ILE A 210 -8.30 -13.21 12.43
C ILE A 210 -8.83 -14.30 11.52
N THR A 211 -9.83 -13.95 10.71
CA THR A 211 -10.44 -14.89 9.78
C THR A 211 -9.53 -15.16 8.61
N VAL A 212 -9.25 -16.45 8.32
CA VAL A 212 -8.46 -16.85 7.15
C VAL A 212 -9.40 -17.21 6.00
N LEU A 213 -9.17 -16.60 4.84
CA LEU A 213 -9.92 -16.83 3.61
C LEU A 213 -9.03 -17.50 2.57
N ASP A 214 -9.40 -18.69 2.16
CA ASP A 214 -8.81 -19.41 1.02
C ASP A 214 -9.58 -19.11 -0.28
N GLU A 215 -9.15 -19.72 -1.40
CA GLU A 215 -9.76 -19.53 -2.72
C GLU A 215 -11.23 -19.97 -2.77
N LYS A 216 -11.61 -20.97 -1.97
CA LYS A 216 -12.98 -21.46 -1.89
C LYS A 216 -13.86 -20.52 -1.07
N ALA A 217 -13.35 -20.02 0.04
CA ALA A 217 -14.07 -19.10 0.91
C ALA A 217 -14.45 -17.79 0.20
N ILE A 218 -13.64 -17.34 -0.76
CA ILE A 218 -13.89 -16.12 -1.54
C ILE A 218 -14.54 -16.39 -2.91
N ASP A 219 -14.91 -17.63 -3.21
CA ASP A 219 -15.48 -18.05 -4.49
C ASP A 219 -14.63 -17.59 -5.69
N ALA A 220 -13.30 -17.70 -5.57
CA ALA A 220 -12.38 -17.25 -6.60
C ALA A 220 -12.35 -18.19 -7.81
N ASP A 221 -12.38 -17.61 -9.02
CA ASP A 221 -12.16 -18.37 -10.25
C ASP A 221 -10.70 -18.88 -10.31
N PRO A 222 -10.47 -20.20 -10.37
CA PRO A 222 -9.13 -20.77 -10.31
C PRO A 222 -8.20 -20.37 -11.47
N ILE A 223 -8.74 -19.89 -12.59
CA ILE A 223 -7.95 -19.42 -13.74
C ILE A 223 -7.49 -17.97 -13.59
N ARG A 224 -8.02 -17.24 -12.61
CA ARG A 224 -7.76 -15.81 -12.38
C ARG A 224 -6.88 -15.54 -11.15
N ILE A 225 -6.43 -16.57 -10.45
CA ILE A 225 -5.63 -16.47 -9.23
C ILE A 225 -4.21 -17.04 -9.40
N GLY A 226 -3.30 -16.62 -8.55
CA GLY A 226 -1.93 -17.12 -8.52
C GLY A 226 -1.22 -17.00 -9.86
N LEU A 227 -0.30 -17.90 -10.15
CA LEU A 227 0.43 -17.93 -11.42
C LEU A 227 -0.45 -18.14 -12.65
N LYS A 228 -1.58 -18.84 -12.52
CA LYS A 228 -2.50 -19.07 -13.65
C LYS A 228 -3.21 -17.78 -14.07
N GLY A 229 -3.56 -16.95 -13.10
CA GLY A 229 -4.22 -15.67 -13.35
C GLY A 229 -3.27 -14.52 -13.66
N SER A 230 -1.96 -14.78 -13.68
CA SER A 230 -0.92 -13.78 -13.85
C SER A 230 -0.40 -13.74 -15.28
N PRO A 231 -0.65 -12.68 -16.07
CA PRO A 231 -0.04 -12.49 -17.38
C PRO A 231 1.47 -12.25 -17.30
N THR A 232 1.99 -11.88 -16.14
CA THR A 232 3.43 -11.66 -15.92
C THR A 232 4.00 -12.66 -14.93
N LYS A 233 5.30 -12.95 -15.04
CA LYS A 233 6.03 -13.79 -14.07
C LYS A 233 7.47 -13.32 -13.93
N VAL A 234 8.01 -13.43 -12.72
CA VAL A 234 9.43 -13.19 -12.48
C VAL A 234 10.24 -14.31 -13.12
N VAL A 235 11.12 -13.98 -14.04
CA VAL A 235 12.03 -14.94 -14.71
C VAL A 235 13.37 -15.01 -13.98
N THR A 236 13.95 -13.87 -13.64
CA THR A 236 15.25 -13.77 -12.99
C THR A 236 15.28 -12.56 -12.05
N ILE A 237 15.94 -12.72 -10.91
CA ILE A 237 16.22 -11.64 -9.97
C ILE A 237 17.73 -11.45 -9.94
N PHE A 238 18.19 -10.21 -10.05
CA PHE A 238 19.60 -9.85 -9.92
C PHE A 238 19.75 -8.51 -9.19
N PRO A 239 20.82 -8.31 -8.41
CA PRO A 239 21.09 -7.03 -7.80
C PRO A 239 21.43 -6.00 -8.88
N PRO A 240 21.01 -4.74 -8.73
CA PRO A 240 21.42 -3.70 -9.66
C PRO A 240 22.96 -3.56 -9.66
N PRO A 241 23.58 -3.25 -10.81
CA PRO A 241 25.02 -3.04 -10.86
C PRO A 241 25.41 -1.91 -9.92
N VAL A 242 26.51 -2.09 -9.19
CA VAL A 242 27.04 -1.05 -8.33
C VAL A 242 27.45 0.14 -9.20
N LYS A 243 26.79 1.27 -8.98
CA LYS A 243 27.20 2.52 -9.63
C LYS A 243 28.54 2.94 -9.03
N GLY A 244 29.61 2.75 -9.78
CA GLY A 244 30.95 3.20 -9.46
C GLY A 244 31.47 4.16 -10.51
N GLY A 245 32.55 4.90 -10.20
CA GLY A 245 33.31 5.62 -11.23
C GLY A 245 32.82 7.04 -11.55
N GLY A 246 32.15 7.72 -10.65
CA GLY A 246 31.96 9.18 -10.80
C GLY A 246 33.28 9.92 -10.62
N GLU A 247 33.50 11.00 -11.40
CA GLU A 247 34.61 11.93 -11.18
C GLU A 247 34.39 12.68 -9.87
N LYS A 248 35.41 12.69 -9.00
CA LYS A 248 35.38 13.45 -7.74
C LYS A 248 36.27 14.67 -7.90
N VAL A 249 35.68 15.84 -7.85
CA VAL A 249 36.40 17.14 -7.88
C VAL A 249 36.48 17.65 -6.45
N ASP A 250 37.70 17.80 -5.93
CA ASP A 250 37.90 18.43 -4.64
C ASP A 250 37.80 19.94 -4.78
N ALA A 251 36.74 20.53 -4.30
CA ALA A 251 36.47 21.96 -4.33
C ALA A 251 36.73 22.65 -2.96
N ARG A 252 37.38 21.96 -2.02
CA ARG A 252 37.76 22.55 -0.73
C ARG A 252 38.78 23.65 -0.94
N GLY A 253 38.38 24.89 -0.65
CA GLY A 253 39.21 26.09 -0.86
C GLY A 253 39.02 26.78 -2.23
N ASP A 254 38.34 26.16 -3.20
CA ASP A 254 38.01 26.79 -4.49
C ASP A 254 36.61 26.36 -4.97
N ALA A 255 35.59 27.03 -4.43
CA ALA A 255 34.20 26.79 -4.79
C ALA A 255 33.92 27.10 -6.27
N ALA A 256 34.67 28.04 -6.89
CA ALA A 256 34.48 28.41 -8.26
C ALA A 256 34.95 27.29 -9.22
N ALA A 257 36.05 26.61 -8.91
CA ALA A 257 36.51 25.44 -9.65
C ALA A 257 35.47 24.29 -9.58
N GLY A 258 34.89 24.05 -8.41
CA GLY A 258 33.81 23.07 -8.25
C GLY A 258 32.58 23.39 -9.09
N ALA A 259 32.10 24.63 -9.04
CA ALA A 259 30.98 25.10 -9.85
C ALA A 259 31.24 24.96 -11.35
N LYS A 260 32.44 25.31 -11.79
CA LYS A 260 32.85 25.20 -13.21
C LYS A 260 32.89 23.73 -13.67
N ALA A 261 33.38 22.81 -12.84
CA ALA A 261 33.41 21.40 -13.15
C ALA A 261 31.98 20.82 -13.30
N ILE A 262 31.05 21.19 -12.40
CA ILE A 262 29.64 20.80 -12.50
C ILE A 262 29.01 21.37 -13.77
N ALA A 263 29.17 22.66 -14.05
CA ALA A 263 28.64 23.31 -15.25
C ALA A 263 29.14 22.64 -16.54
N LYS A 264 30.44 22.33 -16.61
CA LYS A 264 31.04 21.60 -17.72
C LYS A 264 30.41 20.22 -17.89
N PHE A 265 30.29 19.44 -16.81
CA PHE A 265 29.66 18.12 -16.84
C PHE A 265 28.22 18.18 -17.35
N LEU A 266 27.43 19.13 -16.87
CA LEU A 266 26.03 19.31 -17.28
C LEU A 266 25.92 19.68 -18.76
N ALA A 267 26.81 20.56 -19.25
CA ALA A 267 26.88 20.94 -20.67
C ALA A 267 27.26 19.75 -21.56
N GLU A 268 28.27 18.96 -21.17
CA GLU A 268 28.70 17.76 -21.90
C GLU A 268 27.60 16.70 -21.97
N LYS A 269 26.70 16.65 -20.97
CA LYS A 269 25.53 15.76 -20.95
C LYS A 269 24.32 16.36 -21.66
N GLY A 270 24.40 17.59 -22.18
CA GLY A 270 23.27 18.26 -22.82
C GLY A 270 22.12 18.63 -21.87
N LEU A 271 22.38 18.67 -20.56
CA LEU A 271 21.38 18.99 -19.54
C LEU A 271 21.22 20.51 -19.32
N VAL A 272 22.16 21.29 -19.74
CA VAL A 272 22.11 22.77 -19.77
C VAL A 272 22.62 23.24 -21.12
N LYS A 273 22.11 24.42 -21.59
CA LYS A 273 22.57 25.09 -22.81
C LYS A 273 23.68 26.06 -22.49
#